data_e00f5b4bbde4e3b995da486768d364ee
#
_entry.id   e00f5b4bbde4e3b995da486768d364ee
#
_cell.length_a   1.000
_cell.length_b   1.000
_cell.length_c   1.000
_cell.angle_alpha   90.00
_cell.angle_beta   90.00
_cell.angle_gamma   90.00
#
_symmetry.space_group_name_H-M   'P 1'
#
loop_
_entity.id
_entity.type
_entity.pdbx_description
1 polymer ?
#
loop_
_entity_poly.entity_id
_entity_poly.type
_entity_poly.pdbx_seq_one_letter_code
_entity_poly.pdbx_strand_id
1 'polypeptide(L)'
;KGCARHIYTSNEQPDISKTPLPLWSLIDMKKYSSMNIQYSRGCPFNCEFCDIVVLNGHKPRTKDKDQILAELKALYNEGWRGGLFIVDDNFIGNKRKLKAEILPAIIEWSKKRKYPFTLATEASVNLADDEELMQLMVKAGFSRVFVGIETPNEKSLDECNKFTNISRDLVA
;
A
#
# COMPACT_ATOMS: atom_id res chain seq x y z
N LYS A 1 17.71 -33.48 7.36
CA LYS A 1 16.34 -32.97 7.22
C LYS A 1 15.92 -32.48 8.60
N GLY A 2 15.87 -31.13 8.82
CA GLY A 2 15.43 -30.56 10.09
C GLY A 2 13.92 -30.69 10.23
N CYS A 3 13.44 -30.95 11.45
CA CYS A 3 12.02 -30.88 11.76
C CYS A 3 11.57 -29.42 11.80
N ALA A 4 10.45 -29.12 11.16
CA ALA A 4 9.83 -27.78 11.28
C ALA A 4 9.42 -27.54 12.73
N ARG A 5 9.63 -26.33 13.24
CA ARG A 5 9.12 -25.90 14.55
C ARG A 5 7.64 -25.56 14.44
N HIS A 6 6.90 -25.73 15.52
CA HIS A 6 5.47 -25.35 15.55
C HIS A 6 5.30 -23.83 15.47
N ILE A 7 6.18 -23.07 16.11
CA ILE A 7 6.16 -21.60 16.14
C ILE A 7 7.56 -21.06 15.82
N TYR A 8 7.60 -20.07 14.96
CA TYR A 8 8.80 -19.27 14.66
C TYR A 8 8.52 -17.83 15.08
N THR A 9 9.38 -17.26 15.92
CA THR A 9 9.30 -15.89 16.40
C THR A 9 10.57 -15.14 16.07
N SER A 10 10.45 -13.83 15.81
CA SER A 10 11.57 -12.91 15.67
C SER A 10 11.22 -11.62 16.40
N ASN A 11 12.19 -11.07 17.11
CA ASN A 11 12.09 -9.74 17.74
C ASN A 11 12.48 -8.62 16.78
N GLU A 12 12.97 -8.97 15.58
CA GLU A 12 13.36 -8.02 14.56
C GLU A 12 12.31 -7.94 13.46
N GLN A 13 12.00 -6.74 13.05
CA GLN A 13 11.13 -6.53 11.89
C GLN A 13 11.93 -6.82 10.61
N PRO A 14 11.40 -7.67 9.70
CA PRO A 14 12.13 -8.03 8.50
C PRO A 14 12.35 -6.81 7.60
N ASP A 15 13.50 -6.77 6.96
CA ASP A 15 13.84 -5.78 5.95
C ASP A 15 13.01 -6.05 4.68
N ILE A 16 12.04 -5.19 4.39
CA ILE A 16 11.13 -5.35 3.25
C ILE A 16 11.86 -5.22 1.90
N SER A 17 13.04 -4.58 1.88
CA SER A 17 13.87 -4.46 0.68
C SER A 17 14.45 -5.81 0.23
N LYS A 18 14.46 -6.80 1.11
CA LYS A 18 14.94 -8.16 0.83
C LYS A 18 13.84 -9.16 0.51
N THR A 19 12.58 -8.70 0.40
CA THR A 19 11.47 -9.59 0.05
C THR A 19 11.64 -10.14 -1.36
N PRO A 20 11.60 -11.47 -1.57
CA PRO A 20 11.69 -12.04 -2.91
C PRO A 20 10.44 -11.71 -3.73
N LEU A 21 10.57 -11.80 -5.05
CA LEU A 21 9.41 -11.72 -5.94
C LEU A 21 8.45 -12.88 -5.66
N PRO A 22 7.14 -12.63 -5.59
CA PRO A 22 6.17 -13.70 -5.47
C PRO A 22 6.20 -14.63 -6.68
N LEU A 23 6.04 -15.94 -6.45
CA LEU A 23 5.99 -16.95 -7.50
C LEU A 23 4.56 -17.05 -8.06
N TRP A 24 4.17 -16.10 -8.89
CA TRP A 24 2.83 -16.01 -9.48
C TRP A 24 2.45 -17.23 -10.31
N SER A 25 3.42 -17.95 -10.86
CA SER A 25 3.22 -19.18 -11.61
C SER A 25 2.62 -20.34 -10.80
N LEU A 26 2.63 -20.25 -9.47
CA LEU A 26 2.04 -21.26 -8.58
C LEU A 26 0.52 -21.14 -8.42
N ILE A 27 -0.08 -20.07 -8.90
CA ILE A 27 -1.52 -19.83 -8.75
C ILE A 27 -2.22 -19.77 -10.11
N ASP A 28 -3.48 -20.19 -10.14
CA ASP A 28 -4.35 -19.97 -11.29
C ASP A 28 -4.98 -18.58 -11.20
N MET A 29 -4.38 -17.60 -11.87
CA MET A 29 -4.82 -16.20 -11.82
C MET A 29 -6.26 -16.00 -12.30
N LYS A 30 -6.81 -16.92 -13.12
CA LYS A 30 -8.20 -16.83 -13.58
C LYS A 30 -9.23 -16.95 -12.45
N LYS A 31 -8.82 -17.46 -11.30
CA LYS A 31 -9.67 -17.61 -10.12
C LYS A 31 -9.71 -16.35 -9.23
N TYR A 32 -8.99 -15.30 -9.61
CA TYR A 32 -8.88 -14.06 -8.81
C TYR A 32 -9.45 -12.89 -9.59
N SER A 33 -10.15 -12.01 -8.86
CA SER A 33 -10.68 -10.75 -9.42
C SER A 33 -9.62 -9.65 -9.45
N SER A 34 -8.63 -9.72 -8.56
CA SER A 34 -7.48 -8.80 -8.51
C SER A 34 -6.24 -9.53 -7.99
N MET A 35 -5.06 -9.04 -8.34
CA MET A 35 -3.80 -9.43 -7.73
C MET A 35 -3.39 -8.43 -6.66
N ASN A 36 -2.50 -8.85 -5.77
CA ASN A 36 -2.03 -8.03 -4.67
C ASN A 36 -0.51 -7.90 -4.70
N ILE A 37 -0.01 -6.68 -4.49
CA ILE A 37 1.40 -6.43 -4.18
C ILE A 37 1.48 -5.56 -2.93
N GLN A 38 2.64 -5.48 -2.32
CA GLN A 38 2.88 -4.64 -1.15
C GLN A 38 4.07 -3.72 -1.40
N TYR A 39 3.88 -2.41 -1.15
CA TYR A 39 4.96 -1.42 -1.24
C TYR A 39 5.59 -1.15 0.13
N SER A 40 4.79 -0.99 1.18
CA SER A 40 5.29 -0.65 2.50
C SER A 40 4.65 -1.45 3.63
N ARG A 41 5.30 -1.43 4.80
CA ARG A 41 4.79 -1.93 6.09
C ARG A 41 5.02 -0.90 7.16
N GLY A 42 4.01 -0.73 8.04
CA GLY A 42 4.02 0.23 9.13
C GLY A 42 3.21 1.48 8.81
N CYS A 43 2.71 2.12 9.87
CA CYS A 43 1.87 3.30 9.78
C CYS A 43 2.35 4.36 10.77
N PRO A 44 2.47 5.66 10.36
CA PRO A 44 2.96 6.70 11.26
C PRO A 44 1.94 7.13 12.33
N PHE A 45 0.71 6.66 12.23
CA PHE A 45 -0.37 7.00 13.16
C PHE A 45 -0.48 6.01 14.32
N ASN A 46 -1.20 6.37 15.37
CA ASN A 46 -1.35 5.60 16.59
C ASN A 46 -2.83 5.44 16.97
N CYS A 47 -3.66 5.02 16.01
CA CYS A 47 -5.07 4.76 16.27
C CYS A 47 -5.20 3.59 17.26
N GLU A 48 -5.96 3.77 18.34
CA GLU A 48 -6.04 2.81 19.46
C GLU A 48 -6.61 1.44 19.03
N PHE A 49 -7.54 1.44 18.11
CA PHE A 49 -8.18 0.23 17.60
C PHE A 49 -7.33 -0.56 16.58
N CYS A 50 -6.13 -0.05 16.20
CA CYS A 50 -5.38 -0.56 15.07
C CYS A 50 -4.10 -1.29 15.53
N ASP A 51 -4.00 -2.58 15.21
CA ASP A 51 -2.84 -3.41 15.58
C ASP A 51 -1.63 -3.25 14.65
N ILE A 52 -1.75 -2.47 13.58
CA ILE A 52 -0.70 -2.34 12.56
C ILE A 52 0.62 -1.83 13.16
N VAL A 53 0.55 -0.87 14.06
CA VAL A 53 1.77 -0.31 14.69
C VAL A 53 2.43 -1.30 15.65
N VAL A 54 1.65 -2.20 16.25
CA VAL A 54 2.17 -3.29 17.09
C VAL A 54 2.88 -4.33 16.22
N LEU A 55 2.29 -4.68 15.07
CA LEU A 55 2.81 -5.69 14.16
C LEU A 55 3.95 -5.16 13.28
N ASN A 56 3.80 -3.96 12.73
CA ASN A 56 4.66 -3.43 11.68
C ASN A 56 5.44 -2.17 12.08
N GLY A 57 5.18 -1.60 13.28
CA GLY A 57 5.83 -0.39 13.79
C GLY A 57 5.32 0.92 13.18
N HIS A 58 5.74 2.03 13.80
CA HIS A 58 5.34 3.38 13.39
C HIS A 58 6.08 3.93 12.16
N LYS A 59 7.26 3.40 11.87
CA LYS A 59 8.06 3.88 10.74
C LYS A 59 7.71 3.08 9.49
N PRO A 60 7.10 3.70 8.45
CA PRO A 60 6.85 3.04 7.19
C PRO A 60 8.16 2.57 6.55
N ARG A 61 8.35 1.27 6.44
CA ARG A 61 9.46 0.63 5.73
C ARG A 61 9.00 0.33 4.32
N THR A 62 9.73 0.80 3.32
CA THR A 62 9.28 0.78 1.93
C THR A 62 10.22 -0.04 1.05
N LYS A 63 9.68 -0.70 0.06
CA LYS A 63 10.44 -1.18 -1.09
C LYS A 63 11.00 0.01 -1.87
N ASP A 64 12.03 -0.26 -2.67
CA ASP A 64 12.51 0.71 -3.65
C ASP A 64 11.71 0.61 -4.97
N LYS A 65 11.99 1.55 -5.90
CA LYS A 65 11.31 1.59 -7.19
C LYS A 65 11.58 0.36 -8.04
N ASP A 66 12.79 -0.20 -7.97
CA ASP A 66 13.19 -1.32 -8.82
C ASP A 66 12.49 -2.61 -8.37
N GLN A 67 12.31 -2.81 -7.05
CA GLN A 67 11.52 -3.92 -6.51
C GLN A 67 10.05 -3.83 -6.95
N ILE A 68 9.41 -2.66 -6.80
CA ILE A 68 8.02 -2.47 -7.23
C ILE A 68 7.87 -2.72 -8.72
N LEU A 69 8.76 -2.16 -9.54
CA LEU A 69 8.73 -2.39 -10.98
C LEU A 69 8.97 -3.86 -11.35
N ALA A 70 9.81 -4.57 -10.60
CA ALA A 70 10.03 -6.00 -10.81
C ALA A 70 8.77 -6.83 -10.51
N GLU A 71 8.03 -6.51 -9.44
CA GLU A 71 6.76 -7.16 -9.12
C GLU A 71 5.68 -6.88 -10.18
N LEU A 72 5.54 -5.62 -10.61
CA LEU A 72 4.63 -5.25 -11.71
C LEU A 72 4.99 -5.98 -13.01
N LYS A 73 6.29 -6.05 -13.34
CA LYS A 73 6.78 -6.76 -14.53
C LYS A 73 6.53 -8.26 -14.44
N ALA A 74 6.71 -8.87 -13.27
CA ALA A 74 6.44 -10.28 -13.06
C ALA A 74 4.96 -10.61 -13.32
N LEU A 75 4.02 -9.88 -12.72
CA LEU A 75 2.59 -10.04 -13.00
C LEU A 75 2.24 -9.82 -14.48
N TYR A 76 2.84 -8.79 -15.09
CA TYR A 76 2.63 -8.52 -16.51
C TYR A 76 3.08 -9.65 -17.40
N ASN A 77 4.24 -10.26 -17.11
CA ASN A 77 4.82 -11.37 -17.88
C ASN A 77 4.01 -12.66 -17.71
N GLU A 78 3.41 -12.89 -16.55
CA GLU A 78 2.46 -14.00 -16.32
C GLU A 78 1.09 -13.78 -17.00
N GLY A 79 0.92 -12.68 -17.72
CA GLY A 79 -0.29 -12.39 -18.49
C GLY A 79 -1.39 -11.67 -17.72
N TRP A 80 -1.19 -11.27 -16.44
CA TRP A 80 -2.20 -10.52 -15.71
C TRP A 80 -2.49 -9.18 -16.38
N ARG A 81 -3.78 -8.87 -16.54
CA ARG A 81 -4.30 -7.59 -17.03
C ARG A 81 -5.60 -7.33 -16.28
N GLY A 82 -5.56 -6.41 -15.33
CA GLY A 82 -6.76 -6.15 -14.51
C GLY A 82 -6.46 -5.41 -13.22
N GLY A 83 -7.29 -5.62 -12.21
CA GLY A 83 -7.17 -4.99 -10.91
C GLY A 83 -5.89 -5.41 -10.19
N LEU A 84 -5.20 -4.43 -9.60
CA LEU A 84 -4.04 -4.65 -8.75
C LEU A 84 -4.20 -3.81 -7.48
N PHE A 85 -4.28 -4.49 -6.35
CA PHE A 85 -4.39 -3.85 -5.05
C PHE A 85 -3.02 -3.79 -4.37
N ILE A 86 -2.60 -2.58 -4.02
CA ILE A 86 -1.41 -2.38 -3.19
C ILE A 86 -1.86 -2.45 -1.73
N VAL A 87 -1.56 -3.58 -1.08
CA VAL A 87 -2.07 -3.97 0.25
C VAL A 87 -1.30 -3.33 1.39
N ASP A 88 -0.99 -2.05 1.25
CA ASP A 88 -0.32 -1.29 2.30
C ASP A 88 -1.34 -0.83 3.35
N ASP A 89 -0.99 -0.89 4.62
CA ASP A 89 -1.83 -0.38 5.72
C ASP A 89 -2.09 1.13 5.62
N ASN A 90 -1.16 1.84 5.03
CA ASN A 90 -1.27 3.24 4.64
C ASN A 90 -0.24 3.54 3.53
N PHE A 91 -0.68 3.45 2.29
CA PHE A 91 0.19 3.63 1.12
C PHE A 91 0.95 4.95 1.14
N ILE A 92 0.32 6.02 1.64
CA ILE A 92 0.90 7.36 1.68
C ILE A 92 1.75 7.65 2.91
N GLY A 93 2.11 6.63 3.69
CA GLY A 93 2.94 6.78 4.89
C GLY A 93 4.29 7.46 4.66
N ASN A 94 4.82 7.41 3.44
CA ASN A 94 6.01 8.16 3.02
C ASN A 94 5.74 8.94 1.72
N LYS A 95 4.96 10.02 1.83
CA LYS A 95 4.56 10.89 0.69
C LYS A 95 5.76 11.40 -0.12
N ARG A 96 6.85 11.77 0.56
CA ARG A 96 8.05 12.30 -0.11
C ARG A 96 8.65 11.28 -1.09
N LYS A 97 8.85 10.04 -0.64
CA LYS A 97 9.42 8.98 -1.49
C LYS A 97 8.45 8.58 -2.62
N LEU A 98 7.14 8.54 -2.33
CA LEU A 98 6.12 8.29 -3.34
C LEU A 98 6.19 9.31 -4.48
N LYS A 99 6.20 10.60 -4.15
CA LYS A 99 6.24 11.68 -5.16
C LYS A 99 7.55 11.72 -5.94
N ALA A 100 8.68 11.55 -5.24
CA ALA A 100 9.99 11.71 -5.86
C ALA A 100 10.44 10.50 -6.71
N GLU A 101 10.04 9.28 -6.35
CA GLU A 101 10.62 8.07 -6.92
C GLU A 101 9.59 7.07 -7.43
N ILE A 102 8.65 6.66 -6.58
CA ILE A 102 7.81 5.49 -6.83
C ILE A 102 6.74 5.78 -7.89
N LEU A 103 5.92 6.81 -7.68
CA LEU A 103 4.85 7.15 -8.62
C LEU A 103 5.38 7.55 -10.01
N PRO A 104 6.45 8.38 -10.13
CA PRO A 104 7.05 8.64 -11.44
C PRO A 104 7.50 7.37 -12.17
N ALA A 105 8.11 6.42 -11.46
CA ALA A 105 8.54 5.16 -12.04
C ALA A 105 7.37 4.28 -12.50
N ILE A 106 6.31 4.18 -11.69
CA ILE A 106 5.07 3.46 -12.05
C ILE A 106 4.40 4.12 -13.26
N ILE A 107 4.32 5.45 -13.31
CA ILE A 107 3.74 6.20 -14.44
C ILE A 107 4.48 5.86 -15.73
N GLU A 108 5.79 5.96 -15.73
CA GLU A 108 6.61 5.66 -16.91
C GLU A 108 6.44 4.21 -17.37
N TRP A 109 6.48 3.27 -16.42
CA TRP A 109 6.31 1.85 -16.68
C TRP A 109 4.92 1.54 -17.27
N SER A 110 3.86 2.13 -16.68
CA SER A 110 2.46 1.93 -17.10
C SER A 110 2.18 2.52 -18.46
N LYS A 111 2.67 3.75 -18.74
CA LYS A 111 2.54 4.40 -20.05
C LYS A 111 3.13 3.55 -21.18
N LYS A 112 4.33 3.02 -21.00
CA LYS A 112 5.01 2.16 -21.99
C LYS A 112 4.21 0.89 -22.31
N ARG A 113 3.28 0.47 -21.42
CA ARG A 113 2.47 -0.76 -21.54
C ARG A 113 0.96 -0.48 -21.70
N LYS A 114 0.60 0.78 -22.00
CA LYS A 114 -0.79 1.20 -22.21
C LYS A 114 -1.68 0.91 -20.98
N TYR A 115 -1.14 1.15 -19.77
CA TYR A 115 -1.84 0.98 -18.48
C TYR A 115 -2.46 -0.41 -18.30
N PRO A 116 -1.65 -1.46 -18.19
CA PRO A 116 -2.14 -2.84 -18.13
C PRO A 116 -2.91 -3.17 -16.85
N PHE A 117 -2.75 -2.35 -15.81
CA PHE A 117 -3.37 -2.55 -14.50
C PHE A 117 -4.21 -1.35 -14.09
N THR A 118 -5.30 -1.64 -13.38
CA THR A 118 -6.08 -0.64 -12.64
C THR A 118 -5.70 -0.74 -11.18
N LEU A 119 -5.08 0.30 -10.63
CA LEU A 119 -4.52 0.27 -9.29
C LEU A 119 -5.55 0.71 -8.24
N ALA A 120 -5.48 0.07 -7.07
CA ALA A 120 -6.21 0.46 -5.87
C ALA A 120 -5.30 0.33 -4.64
N THR A 121 -5.59 1.06 -3.57
CA THR A 121 -4.84 1.00 -2.30
C THR A 121 -5.67 1.53 -1.13
N GLU A 122 -5.09 1.49 0.06
CA GLU A 122 -5.61 2.13 1.27
C GLU A 122 -4.75 3.34 1.65
N ALA A 123 -5.39 4.40 2.12
CA ALA A 123 -4.71 5.60 2.57
C ALA A 123 -5.48 6.30 3.69
N SER A 124 -4.77 7.05 4.52
CA SER A 124 -5.37 7.96 5.49
C SER A 124 -6.00 9.18 4.79
N VAL A 125 -7.00 9.78 5.43
CA VAL A 125 -7.79 10.89 4.88
C VAL A 125 -6.95 12.12 4.50
N ASN A 126 -5.78 12.30 5.10
CA ASN A 126 -4.86 13.40 4.76
C ASN A 126 -4.21 13.27 3.36
N LEU A 127 -4.61 12.28 2.58
CA LEU A 127 -4.38 12.26 1.13
C LEU A 127 -5.04 13.48 0.46
N ALA A 128 -6.22 13.87 0.93
CA ALA A 128 -6.96 15.02 0.41
C ALA A 128 -6.21 16.36 0.53
N ASP A 129 -5.23 16.45 1.43
CA ASP A 129 -4.40 17.66 1.61
C ASP A 129 -3.27 17.78 0.59
N ASP A 130 -3.06 16.78 -0.27
CA ASP A 130 -1.92 16.72 -1.18
C ASP A 130 -2.39 16.46 -2.63
N GLU A 131 -2.87 17.52 -3.27
CA GLU A 131 -3.38 17.47 -4.65
C GLU A 131 -2.33 16.93 -5.63
N GLU A 132 -1.07 17.32 -5.48
CA GLU A 132 0.03 16.82 -6.31
C GLU A 132 0.16 15.29 -6.21
N LEU A 133 0.08 14.75 -4.99
CA LEU A 133 0.13 13.31 -4.75
C LEU A 133 -1.07 12.60 -5.39
N MET A 134 -2.28 13.13 -5.22
CA MET A 134 -3.48 12.58 -5.86
C MET A 134 -3.37 12.56 -7.38
N GLN A 135 -2.89 13.66 -7.99
CA GLN A 135 -2.68 13.73 -9.43
C GLN A 135 -1.63 12.72 -9.93
N LEU A 136 -0.55 12.52 -9.18
CA LEU A 136 0.46 11.50 -9.49
C LEU A 136 -0.12 10.09 -9.38
N MET A 137 -0.93 9.81 -8.36
CA MET A 137 -1.62 8.54 -8.22
C MET A 137 -2.54 8.26 -9.40
N VAL A 138 -3.37 9.22 -9.80
CA VAL A 138 -4.23 9.09 -10.99
C VAL A 138 -3.40 8.82 -12.24
N LYS A 139 -2.31 9.57 -12.47
CA LYS A 139 -1.39 9.36 -13.59
C LYS A 139 -0.70 8.00 -13.56
N ALA A 140 -0.51 7.40 -12.38
CA ALA A 140 0.05 6.06 -12.23
C ALA A 140 -0.97 4.94 -12.53
N GLY A 141 -2.26 5.27 -12.60
CA GLY A 141 -3.34 4.32 -12.89
C GLY A 141 -4.18 3.92 -11.68
N PHE A 142 -4.08 4.64 -10.56
CA PHE A 142 -4.98 4.46 -9.43
C PHE A 142 -6.38 4.97 -9.78
N SER A 143 -7.37 4.11 -9.60
CA SER A 143 -8.78 4.43 -9.82
C SER A 143 -9.60 4.43 -8.54
N ARG A 144 -9.08 3.83 -7.47
CA ARG A 144 -9.76 3.72 -6.18
C ARG A 144 -8.76 3.83 -5.04
N VAL A 145 -9.21 4.52 -3.98
CA VAL A 145 -8.53 4.53 -2.68
C VAL A 145 -9.56 4.26 -1.60
N PHE A 146 -9.28 3.29 -0.75
CA PHE A 146 -10.06 3.06 0.46
C PHE A 146 -9.53 4.00 1.56
N VAL A 147 -10.44 4.75 2.21
CA VAL A 147 -10.09 5.71 3.25
C VAL A 147 -10.90 5.42 4.51
N GLY A 148 -10.21 5.27 5.63
CA GLY A 148 -10.85 5.09 6.94
C GLY A 148 -11.38 6.42 7.49
N ILE A 149 -12.67 6.67 7.34
CA ILE A 149 -13.36 7.85 7.90
C ILE A 149 -13.76 7.59 9.35
N GLU A 150 -14.18 6.39 9.67
CA GLU A 150 -14.62 5.85 10.96
C GLU A 150 -15.94 6.49 11.43
N THR A 151 -15.90 7.79 11.83
CA THR A 151 -17.05 8.53 12.33
C THR A 151 -16.87 10.03 12.10
N PRO A 152 -17.95 10.81 11.94
CA PRO A 152 -17.89 12.28 11.95
C PRO A 152 -17.82 12.86 13.36
N ASN A 153 -17.92 12.07 14.42
CA ASN A 153 -17.90 12.53 15.81
C ASN A 153 -16.46 12.76 16.29
N GLU A 154 -16.08 14.02 16.44
CA GLU A 154 -14.72 14.41 16.85
C GLU A 154 -14.30 13.85 18.22
N LYS A 155 -15.22 13.74 19.19
CA LYS A 155 -14.91 13.17 20.50
C LYS A 155 -14.52 11.70 20.39
N SER A 156 -15.26 10.94 19.58
CA SER A 156 -14.93 9.52 19.32
C SER A 156 -13.61 9.37 18.56
N LEU A 157 -13.29 10.29 17.65
CA LEU A 157 -12.00 10.31 16.96
C LEU A 157 -10.85 10.61 17.93
N ASP A 158 -11.05 11.54 18.86
CA ASP A 158 -10.08 11.88 19.90
C ASP A 158 -9.86 10.69 20.85
N GLU A 159 -10.94 10.09 21.35
CA GLU A 159 -10.89 8.89 22.21
C GLU A 159 -10.07 7.74 21.63
N CYS A 160 -10.14 7.54 20.32
CA CYS A 160 -9.38 6.48 19.63
C CYS A 160 -8.09 6.94 18.95
N ASN A 161 -7.60 8.14 19.25
CA ASN A 161 -6.37 8.72 18.70
C ASN A 161 -6.36 8.83 17.15
N LYS A 162 -7.54 8.98 16.51
CA LYS A 162 -7.66 9.15 15.06
C LYS A 162 -7.56 10.65 14.66
N PHE A 163 -6.53 11.33 15.11
CA PHE A 163 -6.35 12.78 14.96
C PHE A 163 -6.31 13.27 13.52
N THR A 164 -5.94 12.41 12.57
CA THR A 164 -5.94 12.75 11.13
C THR A 164 -7.31 13.11 10.57
N ASN A 165 -8.38 12.68 11.25
CA ASN A 165 -9.76 12.89 10.83
C ASN A 165 -10.45 14.04 11.55
N ILE A 166 -9.86 14.55 12.65
CA ILE A 166 -10.42 15.67 13.42
C ILE A 166 -10.38 16.97 12.60
N SER A 167 -11.38 17.82 12.79
CA SER A 167 -11.53 19.13 12.12
C SER A 167 -11.60 19.05 10.58
N ARG A 168 -12.13 17.93 10.06
CA ARG A 168 -12.35 17.74 8.63
C ARG A 168 -13.84 17.64 8.35
N ASP A 169 -14.27 18.23 7.25
CA ASP A 169 -15.58 17.95 6.69
C ASP A 169 -15.52 16.59 5.98
N LEU A 170 -15.91 15.54 6.71
CA LEU A 170 -15.89 14.15 6.21
C LEU A 170 -17.19 13.76 5.50
N VAL A 171 -18.17 14.66 5.39
CA VAL A 171 -19.53 14.38 4.91
C VAL A 171 -19.88 15.21 3.65
N ALA A 172 -19.07 16.21 3.33
CA ALA A 172 -19.27 17.08 2.17
C ALA A 172 -18.90 16.43 0.84
#